data_da071c23c6d624716efa358c63f81ce4
#
_entry.id   da071c23c6d624716efa358c63f81ce4
#
_cell.length_a   1.000
_cell.length_b   1.000
_cell.length_c   1.000
_cell.angle_alpha   90.00
_cell.angle_beta   90.00
_cell.angle_gamma   90.00
#
_symmetry.space_group_name_H-M   'P 1'
#
loop_
_entity.id
_entity.type
_entity.pdbx_description
1 polymer ?
#
loop_
_entity_poly.entity_id
_entity_poly.type
_entity_poly.pdbx_seq_one_letter_code
_entity_poly.pdbx_strand_id
1 'polypeptide(L)'
;MSEQHHPLHHFFVDGKKYETPKANLLGLEIKVLASVEANYQLFLEEEGEKPDRAISDAETVTLGEHVKHFFAVPPATFGSF
;
A
#
# COMPACT_ATOMS: atom_id res chain seq x y z
N MET A 1 3.17 -11.89 33.25
CA MET A 1 2.89 -11.98 31.86
C MET A 1 3.53 -10.83 31.09
N SER A 2 4.16 -11.14 30.06
CA SER A 2 4.85 -10.08 29.36
C SER A 2 3.92 -9.41 28.39
N GLU A 3 4.13 -8.14 28.27
CA GLU A 3 3.38 -7.34 27.34
C GLU A 3 4.09 -7.39 26.02
N GLN A 4 3.39 -7.89 25.05
CA GLN A 4 3.93 -7.90 23.71
C GLN A 4 3.54 -6.60 23.06
N HIS A 5 4.46 -5.69 23.03
CA HIS A 5 4.21 -4.46 22.33
C HIS A 5 4.56 -4.64 20.86
N HIS A 6 3.54 -4.75 20.07
CA HIS A 6 3.74 -4.83 18.62
C HIS A 6 3.32 -3.50 18.04
N PRO A 7 4.27 -2.57 17.91
CA PRO A 7 3.90 -1.28 17.36
C PRO A 7 3.27 -1.46 15.99
N LEU A 8 2.19 -0.76 15.79
CA LEU A 8 1.50 -0.83 14.52
C LEU A 8 2.10 0.18 13.55
N HIS A 9 2.20 -0.23 12.32
CA HIS A 9 2.62 0.64 11.25
C HIS A 9 1.39 1.11 10.51
N HIS A 10 1.37 2.37 10.18
CA HIS A 10 0.20 2.98 9.54
C HIS A 10 0.51 3.29 8.10
N PHE A 11 -0.49 3.17 7.27
CA PHE A 11 -0.37 3.57 5.88
C PHE A 11 -1.77 3.93 5.38
N PHE A 12 -1.81 4.64 4.28
CA PHE A 12 -3.06 5.05 3.68
C PHE A 12 -3.17 4.47 2.29
N VAL A 13 -4.38 4.05 1.93
CA VAL A 13 -4.67 3.67 0.57
C VAL A 13 -5.93 4.43 0.16
N ASP A 14 -5.81 5.24 -0.87
CA ASP A 14 -6.93 6.07 -1.36
C ASP A 14 -7.51 6.93 -0.25
N GLY A 15 -6.62 7.43 0.61
CA GLY A 15 -7.02 8.34 1.66
C GLY A 15 -7.58 7.68 2.91
N LYS A 16 -7.66 6.35 2.93
CA LYS A 16 -8.18 5.63 4.08
C LYS A 16 -7.04 5.00 4.85
N LYS A 17 -7.07 5.13 6.16
CA LYS A 17 -5.99 4.67 7.03
C LYS A 17 -6.10 3.19 7.33
N TYR A 18 -4.96 2.52 7.28
CA TYR A 18 -4.86 1.11 7.65
C TYR A 18 -3.67 0.93 8.58
N GLU A 19 -3.71 -0.15 9.34
CA GLU A 19 -2.66 -0.46 10.31
C GLU A 19 -2.27 -1.92 10.19
N THR A 20 -1.00 -2.19 10.47
CA THR A 20 -0.50 -3.55 10.44
C THR A 20 0.67 -3.66 11.41
N PRO A 21 0.82 -4.79 12.09
CA PRO A 21 2.00 -5.00 12.93
C PRO A 21 3.25 -5.34 12.12
N LYS A 22 3.10 -5.58 10.84
CA LYS A 22 4.24 -5.96 10.01
C LYS A 22 5.00 -4.72 9.56
N ALA A 23 6.32 -4.82 9.63
CA ALA A 23 7.16 -3.72 9.16
C ALA A 23 7.31 -3.72 7.65
N ASN A 24 7.07 -4.86 7.01
CA ASN A 24 7.21 -5.00 5.57
C ASN A 24 5.98 -5.69 5.03
N LEU A 25 5.49 -5.20 3.91
CA LEU A 25 4.34 -5.80 3.23
C LEU A 25 4.64 -5.92 1.76
N LEU A 26 4.18 -7.01 1.18
CA LEU A 26 4.17 -7.10 -0.27
C LEU A 26 3.08 -6.21 -0.84
N GLY A 27 3.28 -5.76 -2.08
CA GLY A 27 2.24 -4.97 -2.72
C GLY A 27 0.90 -5.66 -2.70
N LEU A 28 0.90 -6.97 -2.94
CA LEU A 28 -0.36 -7.71 -2.89
C LEU A 28 -0.98 -7.68 -1.49
N GLU A 29 -0.15 -7.75 -0.46
CA GLU A 29 -0.67 -7.71 0.90
C GLU A 29 -1.32 -6.37 1.20
N ILE A 30 -0.74 -5.29 0.72
CA ILE A 30 -1.33 -3.97 0.90
C ILE A 30 -2.70 -3.93 0.24
N LYS A 31 -2.80 -4.47 -0.96
CA LYS A 31 -4.09 -4.49 -1.67
C LYS A 31 -5.11 -5.32 -0.92
N VAL A 32 -4.70 -6.46 -0.39
CA VAL A 32 -5.62 -7.32 0.36
C VAL A 32 -6.12 -6.60 1.60
N LEU A 33 -5.22 -5.97 2.34
CA LEU A 33 -5.61 -5.27 3.55
C LEU A 33 -6.57 -4.12 3.25
N ALA A 34 -6.39 -3.48 2.12
CA ALA A 34 -7.21 -2.33 1.76
C ALA A 34 -8.44 -2.72 0.95
N SER A 35 -8.65 -4.01 0.74
CA SER A 35 -9.77 -4.52 -0.04
C SER A 35 -9.74 -4.00 -1.47
N VAL A 36 -8.55 -3.85 -2.01
CA VAL A 36 -8.37 -3.44 -3.40
C VAL A 36 -8.35 -4.71 -4.26
N GLU A 37 -9.03 -4.64 -5.39
CA GLU A 37 -9.09 -5.81 -6.27
C GLU A 37 -7.73 -6.12 -6.83
N ALA A 38 -7.48 -7.40 -7.08
CA ALA A 38 -6.15 -7.87 -7.44
C ALA A 38 -5.64 -7.28 -8.74
N ASN A 39 -6.55 -6.93 -9.65
CA ASN A 39 -6.13 -6.40 -10.94
C ASN A 39 -5.93 -4.90 -10.95
N TYR A 40 -6.10 -4.24 -9.82
CA TYR A 40 -5.78 -2.82 -9.72
C TYR A 40 -4.27 -2.66 -9.60
N GLN A 41 -3.77 -1.53 -10.07
CA GLN A 41 -2.37 -1.20 -9.93
C GLN A 41 -2.18 -0.30 -8.72
N LEU A 42 -1.29 -0.72 -7.82
CA LEU A 42 -0.99 0.06 -6.62
C LEU A 42 0.14 1.03 -6.92
N PHE A 43 0.01 2.25 -6.43
CA PHE A 43 1.05 3.27 -6.56
C PHE A 43 1.38 3.82 -5.20
N LEU A 44 2.65 4.16 -5.03
CA LEU A 44 3.14 4.85 -3.84
C LEU A 44 3.35 6.31 -4.19
N GLU A 45 2.73 7.20 -3.42
CA GLU A 45 2.94 8.63 -3.60
C GLU A 45 4.30 9.00 -3.04
N GLU A 46 5.15 9.53 -3.89
CA GLU A 46 6.46 9.97 -3.46
C GLU A 46 6.39 11.42 -3.01
N GLU A 47 7.27 11.76 -2.08
CA GLU A 47 7.29 13.10 -1.57
C GLU A 47 8.01 14.03 -2.53
N GLY A 48 7.66 15.30 -2.44
CA GLY A 48 8.29 16.31 -3.25
C GLY A 48 7.80 16.24 -4.66
N GLU A 49 8.72 16.45 -5.59
CA GLU A 49 8.36 16.50 -7.01
C GLU A 49 8.59 15.19 -7.72
N LYS A 50 8.88 14.15 -6.97
CA LYS A 50 9.10 12.84 -7.58
C LYS A 50 7.78 12.27 -8.08
N PRO A 51 7.82 11.57 -9.22
CA PRO A 51 6.59 10.93 -9.70
C PRO A 51 6.20 9.77 -8.80
N ASP A 52 4.93 9.46 -8.81
CA ASP A 52 4.42 8.31 -8.07
C ASP A 52 5.04 7.05 -8.64
N ARG A 53 5.23 6.07 -7.78
CA ARG A 53 5.92 4.85 -8.17
C ARG A 53 4.96 3.68 -8.14
N ALA A 54 4.92 2.91 -9.23
CA ALA A 54 4.10 1.71 -9.29
C ALA A 54 4.71 0.63 -8.39
N ILE A 55 3.85 -0.04 -7.65
CA ILE A 55 4.25 -1.10 -6.73
C ILE A 55 3.69 -2.41 -7.26
N SER A 56 4.57 -3.36 -7.56
CA SER A 56 4.12 -4.65 -8.03
C SER A 56 3.65 -5.51 -6.86
N ASP A 57 2.88 -6.54 -7.19
CA ASP A 57 2.36 -7.44 -6.15
C ASP A 57 3.48 -8.13 -5.38
N ALA A 58 4.59 -8.40 -6.04
CA ALA A 58 5.68 -9.13 -5.41
C ALA A 58 6.71 -8.23 -4.76
N GLU A 59 6.55 -6.93 -4.88
CA GLU A 59 7.52 -6.00 -4.32
C GLU A 59 7.29 -5.85 -2.83
N THR A 60 8.39 -5.89 -2.06
CA THR A 60 8.31 -5.67 -0.62
C THR A 60 8.42 -4.18 -0.34
N VAL A 61 7.43 -3.68 0.39
CA VAL A 61 7.41 -2.28 0.80
C VAL A 61 7.72 -2.24 2.29
N THR A 62 8.69 -1.42 2.65
CA THR A 62 9.05 -1.23 4.06
C THR A 62 8.23 -0.07 4.61
N LEU A 63 7.48 -0.36 5.65
CA LEU A 63 6.69 0.64 6.33
C LEU A 63 7.58 1.20 7.45
N GLY A 64 8.32 2.24 7.13
CA GLY A 64 9.27 2.78 8.09
C GLY A 64 8.63 3.72 9.08
N GLU A 65 9.40 4.70 9.50
CA GLU A 65 8.92 5.66 10.48
C GLU A 65 7.96 6.66 9.89
N HIS A 66 7.97 6.81 8.59
CA HIS A 66 7.10 7.76 7.93
C HIS A 66 5.90 7.05 7.35
N VAL A 67 4.75 7.63 7.56
CA VAL A 67 3.52 7.08 7.04
C VAL A 67 3.54 7.17 5.52
N LYS A 68 3.24 6.06 4.87
CA LYS A 68 3.22 6.03 3.42
C LYS A 68 1.80 6.15 2.91
N HIS A 69 1.68 6.78 1.77
CA HIS A 69 0.39 6.99 1.13
C HIS A 69 0.39 6.29 -0.21
N PHE A 70 -0.59 5.44 -0.38
CA PHE A 70 -0.76 4.68 -1.62
C PHE A 70 -2.09 5.04 -2.25
N PHE A 71 -2.21 4.73 -3.52
CA PHE A 71 -3.50 4.78 -4.18
C PHE A 71 -3.56 3.66 -5.20
N ALA A 72 -4.77 3.25 -5.56
CA ALA A 72 -4.98 2.15 -6.47
C ALA A 72 -5.73 2.65 -7.69
N VAL A 73 -5.32 2.16 -8.85
CA VAL A 73 -5.90 2.57 -10.11
C VAL A 73 -6.46 1.34 -10.79
N PRO A 74 -7.72 1.37 -11.20
CA PRO A 74 -8.28 0.23 -11.91
C PRO A 74 -7.60 0.02 -13.25
N PRO A 75 -7.66 -1.19 -13.78
CA PRO A 75 -7.02 -1.45 -15.08
C PRO A 75 -7.69 -0.64 -16.17
N ALA A 76 -6.90 -0.25 -17.15
CA ALA A 76 -7.46 0.44 -18.29
C ALA A 76 -8.35 -0.52 -19.07
N THR A 77 -9.47 0.01 -19.53
CA THR A 77 -10.43 -0.83 -20.25
C THR A 77 -10.49 -0.41 -21.70
N PHE A 78 -9.33 -0.48 -22.34
CA PHE A 78 -9.26 -0.10 -23.74
C PHE A 78 -10.11 -1.06 -24.56
N GLY A 79 -10.83 -0.50 -25.48
CA GLY A 79 -11.58 -1.32 -26.39
C GLY A 79 -12.78 -1.99 -25.77
N SER A 80 -13.20 -1.54 -24.63
CA SER A 80 -14.34 -2.13 -23.96
C SER A 80 -15.65 -1.59 -24.50
N PHE A 81 -15.60 -0.96 -25.62
CA PHE A 81 -16.78 -0.40 -26.25
C PHE A 81 -16.81 -0.71 -27.69
#